data_c5f4b6ad8913b4a8a5fe3ae807ddfdc7
#
_entry.id   c5f4b6ad8913b4a8a5fe3ae807ddfdc7
#
_cell.length_a   1.000
_cell.length_b   1.000
_cell.length_c   1.000
_cell.angle_alpha   90.00
_cell.angle_beta   90.00
_cell.angle_gamma   90.00
#
_symmetry.space_group_name_H-M   'P 1'
#
loop_
_entity.id
_entity.type
_entity.pdbx_description
1 polymer ?
#
loop_
_entity_poly.entity_id
_entity_poly.type
_entity_poly.pdbx_seq_one_letter_code
_entity_poly.pdbx_strand_id
1 'polypeptide(L)'
;MKKSVLFIILLFAVGMTAQAQKFALIDMEYILKNIPAYERANEQLNQATKQWQGEVEVLAKEAQTMFKEYQAASAKLTAAQKTQKEDAIVEKEKAASELKRKYFGPEGELFKKREELMKPIQDEIYNAVKVVAEENGYAVVCLLYTSPSP
;
A
#
# COMPACT_ATOMS: atom_id res chain seq x y z
N MET A 1 18.21 11.48 67.83
CA MET A 1 17.72 12.32 66.72
C MET A 1 18.70 12.37 65.49
N LYS A 2 20.01 12.58 65.65
CA LYS A 2 20.97 12.65 64.55
C LYS A 2 21.10 11.33 63.72
N LYS A 3 21.01 10.16 64.36
CA LYS A 3 21.11 8.85 63.69
C LYS A 3 19.85 8.51 62.85
N SER A 4 18.65 8.95 63.29
CA SER A 4 17.41 8.73 62.54
C SER A 4 17.31 9.60 61.29
N VAL A 5 17.85 10.82 61.35
CA VAL A 5 17.92 11.71 60.14
C VAL A 5 18.87 11.18 59.08
N LEU A 6 20.01 10.58 59.53
CA LEU A 6 20.96 9.97 58.61
C LEU A 6 20.37 8.76 57.86
N PHE A 7 19.55 7.97 58.57
CA PHE A 7 18.86 6.81 57.99
C PHE A 7 17.78 7.19 56.97
N ILE A 8 17.07 8.30 57.20
CA ILE A 8 16.07 8.83 56.28
C ILE A 8 16.75 9.39 55.01
N ILE A 9 17.88 10.06 55.14
CA ILE A 9 18.65 10.58 53.99
C ILE A 9 19.24 9.43 53.14
N LEU A 10 19.67 8.34 53.81
CA LEU A 10 20.17 7.15 53.11
C LEU A 10 19.08 6.41 52.33
N LEU A 11 17.85 6.35 52.87
CA LEU A 11 16.69 5.77 52.23
C LEU A 11 16.21 6.59 51.00
N PHE A 12 16.37 7.92 51.02
CA PHE A 12 16.04 8.79 49.91
C PHE A 12 17.08 8.73 48.75
N ALA A 13 18.32 8.40 49.04
CA ALA A 13 19.38 8.30 48.03
C ALA A 13 19.29 7.03 47.19
N VAL A 14 18.57 5.99 47.59
CA VAL A 14 18.44 4.72 46.87
C VAL A 14 17.25 4.76 45.88
N GLY A 15 16.38 5.78 45.93
CA GLY A 15 15.13 5.84 45.19
C GLY A 15 15.18 6.50 43.81
N MET A 16 16.31 7.05 43.33
CA MET A 16 16.37 7.83 42.10
C MET A 16 17.27 7.24 41.00
N THR A 17 17.14 5.97 40.73
CA THR A 17 17.54 5.49 39.41
C THR A 17 16.37 5.68 38.41
N ALA A 18 16.04 6.93 38.10
CA ALA A 18 15.22 7.22 36.94
C ALA A 18 16.01 6.76 35.71
N GLN A 19 15.74 5.56 35.25
CA GLN A 19 16.27 5.12 33.98
C GLN A 19 15.63 6.02 32.92
N ALA A 20 16.40 6.94 32.39
CA ALA A 20 15.96 7.74 31.24
C ALA A 20 15.59 6.77 30.11
N GLN A 21 14.30 6.70 29.79
CA GLN A 21 13.84 5.89 28.67
C GLN A 21 14.48 6.43 27.39
N LYS A 22 15.24 5.60 26.71
CA LYS A 22 15.85 5.95 25.44
C LYS A 22 14.79 5.74 24.33
N PHE A 23 14.67 6.71 23.43
CA PHE A 23 13.88 6.56 22.22
C PHE A 23 14.76 6.76 20.99
N ALA A 24 14.37 6.09 19.91
CA ALA A 24 14.97 6.26 18.60
C ALA A 24 13.94 6.80 17.63
N LEU A 25 14.41 7.55 16.65
CA LEU A 25 13.64 7.99 15.49
C LEU A 25 14.24 7.33 14.27
N ILE A 26 13.43 6.70 13.42
CA ILE A 26 13.87 6.10 12.16
C ILE A 26 13.11 6.71 10.99
N ASP A 27 13.85 7.03 9.94
CA ASP A 27 13.30 7.52 8.68
C ASP A 27 13.00 6.34 7.77
N MET A 28 11.70 6.01 7.65
CA MET A 28 11.24 4.89 6.83
C MET A 28 11.48 5.10 5.34
N GLU A 29 11.40 6.33 4.85
CA GLU A 29 11.63 6.64 3.45
C GLU A 29 13.10 6.39 3.08
N TYR A 30 14.02 6.83 3.95
CA TYR A 30 15.45 6.57 3.78
C TYR A 30 15.75 5.07 3.80
N ILE A 31 15.16 4.32 4.74
CA ILE A 31 15.37 2.86 4.84
C ILE A 31 14.88 2.18 3.56
N LEU A 32 13.64 2.43 3.15
CA LEU A 32 13.02 1.80 1.99
C LEU A 32 13.80 2.09 0.69
N LYS A 33 14.27 3.31 0.50
CA LYS A 33 15.10 3.69 -0.67
C LYS A 33 16.45 2.92 -0.75
N ASN A 34 16.94 2.44 0.38
CA ASN A 34 18.20 1.70 0.45
C ASN A 34 18.00 0.17 0.47
N ILE A 35 16.76 -0.33 0.33
CA ILE A 35 16.46 -1.75 0.23
C ILE A 35 16.25 -2.15 -1.23
N PRO A 36 17.17 -2.89 -1.88
CA PRO A 36 17.03 -3.30 -3.28
C PRO A 36 15.77 -4.14 -3.54
N ALA A 37 15.27 -4.87 -2.54
CA ALA A 37 14.03 -5.63 -2.64
C ALA A 37 12.80 -4.72 -2.80
N TYR A 38 12.80 -3.54 -2.17
CA TYR A 38 11.74 -2.55 -2.30
C TYR A 38 11.67 -1.96 -3.71
N GLU A 39 12.81 -1.65 -4.31
CA GLU A 39 12.88 -1.16 -5.69
C GLU A 39 12.34 -2.21 -6.67
N ARG A 40 12.79 -3.47 -6.54
CA ARG A 40 12.27 -4.58 -7.37
C ARG A 40 10.78 -4.80 -7.19
N ALA A 41 10.27 -4.70 -5.96
CA ALA A 41 8.85 -4.83 -5.68
C ALA A 41 8.03 -3.73 -6.36
N ASN A 42 8.48 -2.48 -6.29
CA ASN A 42 7.85 -1.36 -6.98
C ASN A 42 7.88 -1.52 -8.51
N GLU A 43 8.97 -2.01 -9.07
CA GLU A 43 9.07 -2.28 -10.50
C GLU A 43 8.06 -3.35 -10.94
N GLN A 44 7.95 -4.45 -10.19
CA GLN A 44 6.95 -5.50 -10.45
C GLN A 44 5.51 -4.98 -10.36
N LEU A 45 5.21 -4.12 -9.36
CA LEU A 45 3.90 -3.49 -9.24
C LEU A 45 3.60 -2.57 -10.42
N ASN A 46 4.58 -1.79 -10.86
CA ASN A 46 4.43 -0.90 -12.02
C ASN A 46 4.20 -1.69 -13.31
N GLN A 47 4.92 -2.79 -13.51
CA GLN A 47 4.74 -3.67 -14.67
C GLN A 47 3.35 -4.30 -14.67
N ALA A 48 2.92 -4.88 -13.54
CA ALA A 48 1.59 -5.46 -13.40
C ALA A 48 0.48 -4.41 -13.62
N THR A 49 0.65 -3.22 -13.06
CA THR A 49 -0.30 -2.11 -13.24
C THR A 49 -0.46 -1.73 -14.72
N LYS A 50 0.66 -1.57 -15.43
CA LYS A 50 0.64 -1.25 -16.88
C LYS A 50 -0.02 -2.35 -17.70
N GLN A 51 0.29 -3.60 -17.39
CA GLN A 51 -0.33 -4.74 -18.08
C GLN A 51 -1.85 -4.74 -17.86
N TRP A 52 -2.31 -4.67 -16.63
CA TRP A 52 -3.73 -4.70 -16.29
C TRP A 52 -4.50 -3.48 -16.80
N GLN A 53 -3.87 -2.30 -16.82
CA GLN A 53 -4.45 -1.12 -17.46
C GLN A 53 -4.64 -1.34 -18.95
N GLY A 54 -3.66 -1.93 -19.64
CA GLY A 54 -3.76 -2.28 -21.07
C GLY A 54 -4.90 -3.26 -21.35
N GLU A 55 -5.06 -4.30 -20.50
CA GLU A 55 -6.16 -5.27 -20.66
C GLU A 55 -7.54 -4.62 -20.53
N VAL A 56 -7.71 -3.73 -19.53
CA VAL A 56 -8.96 -2.98 -19.35
C VAL A 56 -9.20 -2.02 -20.53
N GLU A 57 -8.15 -1.34 -20.99
CA GLU A 57 -8.24 -0.38 -22.09
C GLU A 57 -8.65 -1.05 -23.42
N VAL A 58 -8.16 -2.26 -23.68
CA VAL A 58 -8.56 -3.04 -24.86
C VAL A 58 -10.07 -3.27 -24.86
N LEU A 59 -10.65 -3.76 -23.74
CA LEU A 59 -12.09 -3.99 -23.67
C LEU A 59 -12.91 -2.69 -23.78
N ALA A 60 -12.45 -1.62 -23.13
CA ALA A 60 -13.11 -0.32 -23.21
C ALA A 60 -13.08 0.25 -24.64
N LYS A 61 -11.96 0.09 -25.35
CA LYS A 61 -11.81 0.51 -26.75
C LYS A 61 -12.68 -0.32 -27.69
N GLU A 62 -12.79 -1.62 -27.45
CA GLU A 62 -13.68 -2.49 -28.22
C GLU A 62 -15.15 -2.04 -28.04
N ALA A 63 -15.59 -1.77 -26.81
CA ALA A 63 -16.93 -1.26 -26.55
C ALA A 63 -17.19 0.08 -27.27
N GLN A 64 -16.23 1.00 -27.20
CA GLN A 64 -16.30 2.28 -27.90
C GLN A 64 -16.38 2.11 -29.44
N THR A 65 -15.64 1.17 -29.99
CA THR A 65 -15.68 0.88 -31.42
C THR A 65 -17.05 0.32 -31.82
N MET A 66 -17.56 -0.65 -31.08
CA MET A 66 -18.89 -1.21 -31.29
C MET A 66 -19.99 -0.14 -31.22
N PHE A 67 -19.89 0.81 -30.28
CA PHE A 67 -20.81 1.92 -30.18
C PHE A 67 -20.75 2.87 -31.39
N LYS A 68 -19.56 3.22 -31.87
CA LYS A 68 -19.39 4.03 -33.08
C LYS A 68 -19.97 3.35 -34.31
N GLU A 69 -19.73 2.05 -34.49
CA GLU A 69 -20.29 1.26 -35.58
C GLU A 69 -21.83 1.19 -35.50
N TYR A 70 -22.37 1.01 -34.28
CA TYR A 70 -23.80 1.05 -34.05
C TYR A 70 -24.40 2.40 -34.46
N GLN A 71 -23.81 3.51 -34.01
CA GLN A 71 -24.28 4.85 -34.39
C GLN A 71 -24.30 5.05 -35.90
N ALA A 72 -23.24 4.66 -36.58
CA ALA A 72 -23.13 4.80 -38.04
C ALA A 72 -24.15 3.94 -38.81
N ALA A 73 -24.51 2.77 -38.28
CA ALA A 73 -25.43 1.85 -38.93
C ALA A 73 -26.91 2.01 -38.50
N SER A 74 -27.18 2.72 -37.40
CA SER A 74 -28.47 2.71 -36.67
C SER A 74 -29.69 3.03 -37.54
N ALA A 75 -29.56 3.91 -38.54
CA ALA A 75 -30.64 4.27 -39.45
C ALA A 75 -31.07 3.11 -40.36
N LYS A 76 -30.21 2.10 -40.57
CA LYS A 76 -30.45 0.96 -41.45
C LYS A 76 -30.84 -0.33 -40.69
N LEU A 77 -30.77 -0.32 -39.39
CA LEU A 77 -31.02 -1.48 -38.54
C LEU A 77 -32.53 -1.63 -38.22
N THR A 78 -32.97 -2.88 -38.18
CA THR A 78 -34.29 -3.22 -37.62
C THR A 78 -34.28 -3.07 -36.10
N ALA A 79 -35.47 -2.99 -35.46
CA ALA A 79 -35.58 -2.88 -34.01
C ALA A 79 -34.85 -4.04 -33.29
N ALA A 80 -35.01 -5.28 -33.73
CA ALA A 80 -34.35 -6.44 -33.17
C ALA A 80 -32.82 -6.35 -33.28
N GLN A 81 -32.29 -5.89 -34.42
CA GLN A 81 -30.83 -5.70 -34.61
C GLN A 81 -30.27 -4.57 -33.74
N LYS A 82 -31.04 -3.52 -33.50
CA LYS A 82 -30.65 -2.45 -32.57
C LYS A 82 -30.48 -3.00 -31.15
N THR A 83 -31.52 -3.66 -30.63
CA THR A 83 -31.46 -4.26 -29.30
C THR A 83 -30.29 -5.22 -29.15
N GLN A 84 -30.08 -6.10 -30.13
CA GLN A 84 -28.94 -7.05 -30.08
C GLN A 84 -27.57 -6.34 -30.04
N LYS A 85 -27.40 -5.25 -30.79
CA LYS A 85 -26.13 -4.48 -30.78
C LYS A 85 -25.97 -3.68 -29.48
N GLU A 86 -27.06 -3.10 -28.98
CA GLU A 86 -27.06 -2.37 -27.71
C GLU A 86 -26.69 -3.30 -26.55
N ASP A 87 -27.30 -4.49 -26.48
CA ASP A 87 -27.00 -5.49 -25.45
C ASP A 87 -25.52 -5.93 -25.52
N ALA A 88 -25.02 -6.17 -26.73
CA ALA A 88 -23.61 -6.55 -26.90
C ALA A 88 -22.62 -5.45 -26.46
N ILE A 89 -22.96 -4.17 -26.69
CA ILE A 89 -22.17 -3.02 -26.21
C ILE A 89 -22.19 -2.97 -24.69
N VAL A 90 -23.38 -3.07 -24.10
CA VAL A 90 -23.54 -3.05 -22.63
C VAL A 90 -22.77 -4.20 -21.97
N GLU A 91 -22.84 -5.40 -22.54
CA GLU A 91 -22.05 -6.54 -22.03
C GLU A 91 -20.55 -6.28 -22.10
N LYS A 92 -20.07 -5.67 -23.18
CA LYS A 92 -18.64 -5.35 -23.32
C LYS A 92 -18.20 -4.27 -22.33
N GLU A 93 -19.01 -3.22 -22.13
CA GLU A 93 -18.76 -2.19 -21.11
C GLU A 93 -18.75 -2.77 -19.68
N LYS A 94 -19.70 -3.67 -19.40
CA LYS A 94 -19.77 -4.38 -18.13
C LYS A 94 -18.51 -5.23 -17.90
N ALA A 95 -18.09 -5.98 -18.90
CA ALA A 95 -16.87 -6.77 -18.82
C ALA A 95 -15.63 -5.91 -18.54
N ALA A 96 -15.50 -4.74 -19.19
CA ALA A 96 -14.41 -3.79 -18.92
C ALA A 96 -14.45 -3.27 -17.48
N SER A 97 -15.65 -2.92 -17.00
CA SER A 97 -15.85 -2.44 -15.63
C SER A 97 -15.54 -3.52 -14.57
N GLU A 98 -15.99 -4.74 -14.80
CA GLU A 98 -15.71 -5.87 -13.91
C GLU A 98 -14.22 -6.20 -13.88
N LEU A 99 -13.55 -6.19 -15.02
CA LEU A 99 -12.10 -6.40 -15.10
C LEU A 99 -11.34 -5.31 -14.36
N LYS A 100 -11.75 -4.03 -14.55
CA LYS A 100 -11.18 -2.90 -13.81
C LYS A 100 -11.36 -3.07 -12.29
N ARG A 101 -12.53 -3.51 -11.85
CA ARG A 101 -12.80 -3.76 -10.43
C ARG A 101 -11.99 -4.92 -9.90
N LYS A 102 -11.83 -5.99 -10.68
CA LYS A 102 -11.00 -7.15 -10.34
C LYS A 102 -9.55 -6.74 -10.10
N TYR A 103 -8.98 -5.90 -10.97
CA TYR A 103 -7.58 -5.51 -10.86
C TYR A 103 -7.35 -4.37 -9.86
N PHE A 104 -8.18 -3.34 -9.88
CA PHE A 104 -7.96 -2.09 -9.16
C PHE A 104 -8.99 -1.80 -8.06
N GLY A 105 -9.89 -2.72 -7.78
CA GLY A 105 -10.84 -2.60 -6.67
C GLY A 105 -10.15 -2.62 -5.31
N PRO A 106 -10.87 -2.33 -4.21
CA PRO A 106 -10.29 -2.25 -2.86
C PRO A 106 -9.54 -3.51 -2.42
N GLU A 107 -9.99 -4.68 -2.84
CA GLU A 107 -9.35 -5.99 -2.59
C GLU A 107 -8.92 -6.66 -3.90
N GLY A 108 -8.63 -5.84 -4.91
CA GLY A 108 -8.26 -6.29 -6.25
C GLY A 108 -6.84 -6.90 -6.30
N GLU A 109 -6.50 -7.41 -7.48
CA GLU A 109 -5.21 -8.09 -7.70
C GLU A 109 -4.01 -7.16 -7.44
N LEU A 110 -4.14 -5.83 -7.68
CA LEU A 110 -3.07 -4.88 -7.37
C LEU A 110 -2.83 -4.76 -5.86
N PHE A 111 -3.89 -4.75 -5.07
CA PHE A 111 -3.79 -4.72 -3.61
C PHE A 111 -3.10 -5.98 -3.09
N LYS A 112 -3.57 -7.16 -3.51
CA LYS A 112 -2.99 -8.46 -3.11
C LYS A 112 -1.52 -8.57 -3.50
N LYS A 113 -1.18 -8.17 -4.73
CA LYS A 113 0.20 -8.20 -5.19
C LYS A 113 1.09 -7.24 -4.41
N ARG A 114 0.56 -6.08 -4.02
CA ARG A 114 1.28 -5.15 -3.13
C ARG A 114 1.55 -5.77 -1.77
N GLU A 115 0.55 -6.39 -1.15
CA GLU A 115 0.73 -7.07 0.15
C GLU A 115 1.77 -8.19 0.05
N GLU A 116 1.65 -9.04 -0.98
CA GLU A 116 2.59 -10.13 -1.22
C GLU A 116 4.04 -9.65 -1.31
N LEU A 117 4.28 -8.57 -2.06
CA LEU A 117 5.62 -8.03 -2.29
C LEU A 117 6.16 -7.21 -1.12
N MET A 118 5.29 -6.48 -0.41
CA MET A 118 5.71 -5.56 0.65
C MET A 118 5.82 -6.24 2.01
N LYS A 119 5.00 -7.26 2.29
CA LYS A 119 5.00 -7.93 3.58
C LYS A 119 6.38 -8.47 4.00
N PRO A 120 7.11 -9.22 3.17
CA PRO A 120 8.44 -9.72 3.55
C PRO A 120 9.44 -8.59 3.84
N ILE A 121 9.34 -7.47 3.11
CA ILE A 121 10.20 -6.29 3.33
C ILE A 121 9.87 -5.63 4.68
N GLN A 122 8.59 -5.50 4.99
CA GLN A 122 8.14 -4.97 6.28
C GLN A 122 8.58 -5.85 7.43
N ASP A 123 8.46 -7.17 7.28
CA ASP A 123 8.88 -8.15 8.30
C ASP A 123 10.40 -8.07 8.54
N GLU A 124 11.20 -7.91 7.49
CA GLU A 124 12.66 -7.74 7.58
C GLU A 124 13.02 -6.44 8.31
N ILE A 125 12.40 -5.33 7.94
CA ILE A 125 12.62 -4.04 8.62
C ILE A 125 12.21 -4.13 10.08
N TYR A 126 11.05 -4.71 10.37
CA TYR A 126 10.60 -4.87 11.75
C TYR A 126 11.59 -5.65 12.61
N ASN A 127 12.09 -6.77 12.09
CA ASN A 127 13.07 -7.60 12.79
C ASN A 127 14.39 -6.85 13.00
N ALA A 128 14.88 -6.13 12.00
CA ALA A 128 16.11 -5.33 12.12
C ALA A 128 15.94 -4.21 13.17
N VAL A 129 14.82 -3.49 13.14
CA VAL A 129 14.52 -2.44 14.12
C VAL A 129 14.42 -3.01 15.53
N LYS A 130 13.80 -4.18 15.69
CA LYS A 130 13.70 -4.88 16.98
C LYS A 130 15.05 -5.22 17.54
N VAL A 131 15.95 -5.80 16.74
CA VAL A 131 17.32 -6.13 17.16
C VAL A 131 18.06 -4.87 17.61
N VAL A 132 18.03 -3.80 16.80
CA VAL A 132 18.69 -2.54 17.15
C VAL A 132 18.10 -1.94 18.42
N ALA A 133 16.80 -2.02 18.64
CA ALA A 133 16.16 -1.52 19.84
C ALA A 133 16.59 -2.30 21.09
N GLU A 134 16.63 -3.62 21.02
CA GLU A 134 17.05 -4.49 22.11
C GLU A 134 18.53 -4.29 22.47
N GLU A 135 19.43 -4.27 21.48
CA GLU A 135 20.87 -4.09 21.69
C GLU A 135 21.23 -2.73 22.30
N ASN A 136 20.49 -1.67 21.97
CA ASN A 136 20.77 -0.32 22.43
C ASN A 136 19.90 0.14 23.61
N GLY A 137 18.97 -0.70 24.05
CA GLY A 137 18.06 -0.39 25.17
C GLY A 137 17.09 0.74 24.85
N TYR A 138 16.59 0.84 23.62
CA TYR A 138 15.51 1.76 23.26
C TYR A 138 14.16 1.23 23.76
N ALA A 139 13.47 2.03 24.55
CA ALA A 139 12.12 1.69 25.04
C ALA A 139 11.03 1.94 23.99
N VAL A 140 11.26 2.90 23.10
CA VAL A 140 10.33 3.29 22.02
C VAL A 140 11.14 3.62 20.77
N VAL A 141 10.66 3.12 19.62
CA VAL A 141 11.14 3.50 18.30
C VAL A 141 9.99 4.16 17.54
N CYS A 142 10.15 5.43 17.19
CA CYS A 142 9.17 6.19 16.42
C CYS A 142 9.53 6.19 14.95
N LEU A 143 8.53 5.94 14.10
CA LEU A 143 8.66 6.01 12.65
C LEU A 143 8.40 7.45 12.19
N LEU A 144 9.36 8.05 11.52
CA LEU A 144 9.15 9.30 10.79
C LEU A 144 8.69 8.95 9.37
N TYR A 145 7.49 9.36 9.04
CA TYR A 145 7.02 9.40 7.66
C TYR A 145 7.15 10.84 7.18
N THR A 146 8.20 11.11 6.45
CA THR A 146 8.32 12.38 5.71
C THR A 146 7.46 12.26 4.46
N SER A 147 6.13 12.37 4.62
CA SER A 147 5.27 12.62 3.46
C SER A 147 5.65 13.99 2.92
N PRO A 148 6.04 14.12 1.64
CA PRO A 148 6.08 15.44 1.03
C PRO A 148 4.67 16.01 1.15
N SER A 149 4.58 17.14 1.84
CA SER A 149 3.33 17.91 1.93
C SER A 149 2.86 18.21 0.51
N PRO A 150 1.57 18.04 0.19
CA PRO A 150 1.02 18.33 -1.13
C PRO A 150 1.20 19.78 -1.51
#